data_7f13d68fb2e49d8c2b2d6dc6014f5203
#
_entry.id   7f13d68fb2e49d8c2b2d6dc6014f5203
#
_cell.length_a   1.000
_cell.length_b   1.000
_cell.length_c   1.000
_cell.angle_alpha   90.00
_cell.angle_beta   90.00
_cell.angle_gamma   90.00
#
_symmetry.space_group_name_H-M   'P 1'
#
loop_
_entity.id
_entity.type
_entity.pdbx_description
1 polymer ?
#
loop_
_entity_poly.entity_id
_entity_poly.type
_entity_poly.pdbx_seq_one_letter_code
_entity_poly.pdbx_strand_id
1 'polypeptide(L)'
;QEYRRCYITDKKIEEVFLAHKEKVSSKEIIQSKIPDPGSVMAGEFGEITAYFILKGKYLPLKLIGPKKWQWKIDRNKALPFTDVIMFHRNKKPSNEDLLMSAEVKTKSTKHTKNPIQQAVEGVQKDKISRLARTLSWLKDKYTSVDPNPEKIEYLDRFINGWVF
;
A
#
# COMPACT_ATOMS: atom_id res chain seq x y z
N GLN A 1 -0.79 -17.03 3.34
CA GLN A 1 -0.31 -16.84 1.94
C GLN A 1 -0.49 -15.39 1.47
N GLU A 2 -1.68 -14.79 1.60
CA GLU A 2 -1.97 -13.45 1.09
C GLU A 2 -1.14 -12.34 1.73
N TYR A 3 -0.83 -12.44 3.03
CA TYR A 3 0.03 -11.47 3.72
C TYR A 3 1.40 -11.34 3.05
N ARG A 4 2.09 -12.46 2.79
CA ARG A 4 3.41 -12.42 2.13
C ARG A 4 3.35 -11.85 0.71
N ARG A 5 2.26 -12.06 -0.02
CA ARG A 5 2.04 -11.53 -1.37
C ARG A 5 1.89 -10.01 -1.42
N CYS A 6 1.78 -9.35 -0.26
CA CYS A 6 1.86 -7.90 -0.17
C CYS A 6 3.30 -7.38 -0.25
N TYR A 7 4.30 -8.22 0.06
CA TYR A 7 5.71 -7.85 0.01
C TYR A 7 6.43 -8.33 -1.24
N ILE A 8 6.03 -9.48 -1.78
CA ILE A 8 6.67 -10.07 -2.95
C ILE A 8 5.68 -10.97 -3.70
N THR A 9 5.64 -10.84 -5.01
CA THR A 9 4.82 -11.70 -5.88
C THR A 9 5.49 -13.06 -6.12
N ASP A 10 4.67 -14.07 -6.43
CA ASP A 10 5.19 -15.41 -6.75
C ASP A 10 6.15 -15.33 -7.97
N LYS A 11 5.81 -14.55 -8.99
CA LYS A 11 6.69 -14.28 -10.15
C LYS A 11 8.05 -13.71 -9.72
N LYS A 12 8.07 -12.74 -8.80
CA LYS A 12 9.32 -12.14 -8.34
C LYS A 12 10.17 -13.10 -7.51
N ILE A 13 9.54 -14.01 -6.77
CA ILE A 13 10.25 -15.08 -6.06
C ILE A 13 10.97 -15.98 -7.06
N GLU A 14 10.29 -16.38 -8.13
CA GLU A 14 10.84 -17.22 -9.19
C GLU A 14 12.01 -16.52 -9.91
N GLU A 15 11.85 -15.25 -10.28
CA GLU A 15 12.92 -14.46 -10.89
C GLU A 15 14.17 -14.41 -10.00
N VAL A 16 14.02 -14.16 -8.70
CA VAL A 16 15.14 -14.09 -7.75
C VAL A 16 15.79 -15.46 -7.56
N PHE A 17 14.98 -16.50 -7.46
CA PHE A 17 15.45 -17.88 -7.32
C PHE A 17 16.34 -18.29 -8.52
N LEU A 18 15.88 -18.05 -9.73
CA LEU A 18 16.63 -18.33 -10.96
C LEU A 18 17.90 -17.47 -11.05
N ALA A 19 17.82 -16.19 -10.73
CA ALA A 19 18.98 -15.29 -10.77
C ALA A 19 20.11 -15.73 -9.80
N HIS A 20 19.77 -16.34 -8.67
CA HIS A 20 20.74 -16.88 -7.71
C HIS A 20 21.14 -18.33 -7.98
N LYS A 21 20.82 -18.86 -9.17
CA LYS A 21 21.16 -20.25 -9.57
C LYS A 21 20.70 -21.27 -8.52
N GLU A 22 19.49 -21.08 -8.01
CA GLU A 22 18.85 -21.97 -7.01
C GLU A 22 19.58 -22.11 -5.67
N LYS A 23 20.56 -21.25 -5.39
CA LYS A 23 21.31 -21.28 -4.13
C LYS A 23 20.56 -20.70 -2.94
N VAL A 24 19.46 -19.99 -3.18
CA VAL A 24 18.64 -19.32 -2.15
C VAL A 24 17.24 -19.91 -2.18
N SER A 25 16.74 -20.38 -1.05
CA SER A 25 15.39 -20.95 -0.99
C SER A 25 14.29 -19.87 -1.12
N SER A 26 13.13 -20.25 -1.62
CA SER A 26 11.95 -19.37 -1.66
C SER A 26 11.58 -18.81 -0.29
N LYS A 27 11.83 -19.56 0.79
CA LYS A 27 11.60 -19.13 2.17
C LYS A 27 12.52 -17.95 2.53
N GLU A 28 13.80 -18.03 2.22
CA GLU A 28 14.78 -16.98 2.49
C GLU A 28 14.46 -15.72 1.67
N ILE A 29 14.09 -15.88 0.40
CA ILE A 29 13.65 -14.77 -0.46
C ILE A 29 12.46 -14.04 0.16
N ILE A 30 11.45 -14.77 0.62
CA ILE A 30 10.26 -14.18 1.28
C ILE A 30 10.66 -13.49 2.59
N GLN A 31 11.45 -14.15 3.43
CA GLN A 31 11.89 -13.60 4.72
C GLN A 31 12.71 -12.32 4.55
N SER A 32 13.50 -12.21 3.48
CA SER A 32 14.26 -10.99 3.19
C SER A 32 13.39 -9.75 2.90
N LYS A 33 12.10 -9.91 2.64
CA LYS A 33 11.15 -8.84 2.31
C LYS A 33 10.22 -8.47 3.46
N ILE A 34 9.93 -9.40 4.35
CA ILE A 34 9.05 -9.17 5.50
C ILE A 34 9.87 -8.51 6.63
N PRO A 35 9.34 -7.49 7.32
CA PRO A 35 10.01 -6.88 8.46
C PRO A 35 10.36 -7.89 9.55
N ASP A 36 11.42 -7.62 10.29
CA ASP A 36 11.71 -8.36 11.51
C ASP A 36 10.61 -8.10 12.57
N PRO A 37 10.40 -9.05 13.53
CA PRO A 37 9.45 -8.85 14.61
C PRO A 37 9.69 -7.52 15.35
N GLY A 38 8.64 -6.70 15.46
CA GLY A 38 8.73 -5.36 16.09
C GLY A 38 7.61 -4.43 15.65
N SER A 39 7.79 -3.15 15.92
CA SER A 39 6.77 -2.12 15.66
C SER A 39 6.42 -1.97 14.18
N VAL A 40 7.40 -2.09 13.28
CA VAL A 40 7.17 -1.99 11.83
C VAL A 40 6.32 -3.16 11.36
N MET A 41 6.66 -4.40 11.74
CA MET A 41 5.86 -5.57 11.39
C MET A 41 4.43 -5.45 11.92
N ALA A 42 4.26 -5.04 13.18
CA ALA A 42 2.93 -4.87 13.80
C ALA A 42 2.10 -3.79 13.09
N GLY A 43 2.71 -2.65 12.73
CA GLY A 43 2.07 -1.58 11.98
C GLY A 43 1.61 -2.05 10.60
N GLU A 44 2.52 -2.65 9.83
CA GLU A 44 2.24 -3.14 8.48
C GLU A 44 1.22 -4.30 8.48
N PHE A 45 1.21 -5.14 9.50
CA PHE A 45 0.18 -6.15 9.65
C PHE A 45 -1.22 -5.50 9.79
N GLY A 46 -1.33 -4.44 10.57
CA GLY A 46 -2.57 -3.66 10.68
C GLY A 46 -2.99 -3.02 9.37
N GLU A 47 -2.05 -2.37 8.66
CA GLU A 47 -2.30 -1.76 7.35
C GLU A 47 -2.77 -2.81 6.32
N ILE A 48 -2.08 -3.94 6.22
CA ILE A 48 -2.44 -5.04 5.31
C ILE A 48 -3.81 -5.63 5.66
N THR A 49 -4.10 -5.78 6.95
CA THR A 49 -5.41 -6.24 7.41
C THR A 49 -6.50 -5.26 7.00
N ALA A 50 -6.31 -3.96 7.23
CA ALA A 50 -7.24 -2.91 6.81
C ALA A 50 -7.44 -2.90 5.28
N TYR A 51 -6.37 -3.08 4.51
CA TYR A 51 -6.42 -3.20 3.05
C TYR A 51 -7.37 -4.32 2.60
N PHE A 52 -7.26 -5.51 3.18
CA PHE A 52 -8.13 -6.64 2.82
C PHE A 52 -9.57 -6.47 3.30
N ILE A 53 -9.77 -5.89 4.49
CA ILE A 53 -11.11 -5.58 5.01
C ILE A 53 -11.81 -4.58 4.08
N LEU A 54 -11.15 -3.49 3.71
CA LEU A 54 -11.72 -2.47 2.83
C LEU A 54 -12.04 -3.04 1.45
N LYS A 55 -11.13 -3.84 0.89
CA LYS A 55 -11.33 -4.51 -0.39
C LYS A 55 -12.55 -5.44 -0.36
N GLY A 56 -12.79 -6.16 0.74
CA GLY A 56 -13.93 -7.06 0.89
C GLY A 56 -15.23 -6.33 1.23
N LYS A 57 -15.18 -5.33 2.13
CA LYS A 57 -16.36 -4.61 2.64
C LYS A 57 -17.11 -3.84 1.54
N TYR A 58 -16.41 -3.29 0.59
CA TYR A 58 -17.00 -2.44 -0.45
C TYR A 58 -17.26 -3.17 -1.77
N LEU A 59 -17.41 -4.48 -1.76
CA LEU A 59 -18.03 -5.20 -2.86
C LEU A 59 -19.48 -4.67 -3.02
N PRO A 60 -19.93 -4.30 -4.21
CA PRO A 60 -19.43 -4.58 -5.56
C PRO A 60 -18.51 -3.49 -6.16
N LEU A 61 -18.15 -2.42 -5.44
CA LEU A 61 -17.34 -1.32 -5.99
C LEU A 61 -15.96 -1.76 -6.54
N LYS A 62 -15.55 -3.00 -6.27
CA LYS A 62 -14.28 -3.57 -6.77
C LYS A 62 -13.11 -2.64 -6.53
N LEU A 63 -12.93 -2.24 -5.26
CA LEU A 63 -11.80 -1.42 -4.86
C LEU A 63 -10.49 -2.12 -5.19
N ILE A 64 -9.59 -1.40 -5.85
CA ILE A 64 -8.23 -1.82 -6.13
C ILE A 64 -7.26 -0.89 -5.41
N GLY A 65 -6.14 -1.41 -4.96
CA GLY A 65 -5.10 -0.60 -4.30
C GLY A 65 -3.72 -1.19 -4.55
N PRO A 66 -2.68 -0.35 -4.48
CA PRO A 66 -1.31 -0.83 -4.61
C PRO A 66 -0.91 -1.63 -3.37
N LYS A 67 -0.22 -2.74 -3.59
CA LYS A 67 0.48 -3.46 -2.53
C LYS A 67 1.83 -2.76 -2.29
N LYS A 68 1.80 -1.55 -1.73
CA LYS A 68 2.95 -0.64 -1.62
C LYS A 68 4.16 -1.24 -0.90
N TRP A 69 3.93 -2.20 -0.02
CA TRP A 69 4.99 -2.87 0.78
C TRP A 69 6.02 -3.60 -0.08
N GLN A 70 5.68 -4.01 -1.30
CA GLN A 70 6.62 -4.62 -2.26
C GLN A 70 7.70 -3.65 -2.75
N TRP A 71 7.51 -2.34 -2.59
CA TRP A 71 8.45 -1.31 -3.04
C TRP A 71 9.38 -0.81 -1.92
N LYS A 72 9.39 -1.48 -0.78
CA LYS A 72 10.32 -1.16 0.31
C LYS A 72 11.77 -1.42 -0.11
N ILE A 73 12.63 -0.46 0.17
CA ILE A 73 14.09 -0.58 0.01
C ILE A 73 14.66 -1.27 1.27
N ASP A 74 14.25 -0.80 2.44
CA ASP A 74 14.61 -1.35 3.73
C ASP A 74 13.37 -1.98 4.37
N ARG A 75 13.42 -3.30 4.60
CA ARG A 75 12.27 -4.05 5.15
C ARG A 75 11.86 -3.59 6.54
N ASN A 76 12.82 -3.05 7.33
CA ASN A 76 12.61 -2.64 8.71
C ASN A 76 12.24 -1.15 8.86
N LYS A 77 12.07 -0.43 7.75
CA LYS A 77 11.54 0.94 7.77
C LYS A 77 10.09 0.96 7.29
N ALA A 78 9.24 1.66 8.02
CA ALA A 78 7.87 1.92 7.57
C ALA A 78 7.89 2.74 6.27
N LEU A 79 6.95 2.47 5.38
CA LEU A 79 6.74 3.32 4.22
C LEU A 79 6.15 4.65 4.66
N PRO A 80 6.63 5.77 4.11
CA PRO A 80 6.02 7.06 4.34
C PRO A 80 4.64 7.13 3.68
N PHE A 81 3.90 8.20 3.97
CA PHE A 81 2.63 8.55 3.35
C PHE A 81 1.41 7.82 3.94
N THR A 82 0.32 7.80 3.16
CA THR A 82 -0.98 7.22 3.55
C THR A 82 -0.86 5.72 3.81
N ASP A 83 -1.41 5.25 4.93
CA ASP A 83 -1.29 3.85 5.35
C ASP A 83 -1.96 2.90 4.35
N VAL A 84 -3.20 3.17 3.96
CA VAL A 84 -3.91 2.42 2.93
C VAL A 84 -4.56 3.38 1.95
N ILE A 85 -4.40 3.12 0.64
CA ILE A 85 -5.05 3.86 -0.43
C ILE A 85 -5.72 2.87 -1.38
N MET A 86 -6.97 3.14 -1.72
CA MET A 86 -7.80 2.30 -2.57
C MET A 86 -8.52 3.17 -3.59
N PHE A 87 -8.83 2.57 -4.72
CA PHE A 87 -9.48 3.25 -5.83
C PHE A 87 -10.64 2.42 -6.36
N HIS A 88 -11.70 3.08 -6.74
CA HIS A 88 -12.70 2.58 -7.68
C HIS A 88 -12.66 3.43 -8.93
N ARG A 89 -12.64 2.81 -10.10
CA ARG A 89 -12.61 3.51 -11.37
C ARG A 89 -13.63 2.96 -12.35
N ASN A 90 -14.19 3.84 -13.12
CA ASN A 90 -14.92 3.51 -14.32
C ASN A 90 -13.97 3.42 -15.53
N LYS A 91 -14.41 2.77 -16.61
CA LYS A 91 -13.61 2.66 -17.85
C LYS A 91 -13.23 4.05 -18.39
N LYS A 92 -14.17 4.99 -18.32
CA LYS A 92 -13.95 6.42 -18.67
C LYS A 92 -13.95 7.24 -17.38
N PRO A 93 -13.27 8.41 -17.36
CA PRO A 93 -13.37 9.35 -16.24
C PRO A 93 -14.82 9.66 -15.90
N SER A 94 -15.16 9.61 -14.62
CA SER A 94 -16.53 9.75 -14.13
C SER A 94 -16.52 10.39 -12.74
N ASN A 95 -17.57 11.12 -12.39
CA ASN A 95 -17.79 11.62 -11.04
C ASN A 95 -18.06 10.51 -10.00
N GLU A 96 -18.21 9.28 -10.46
CA GLU A 96 -18.29 8.08 -9.62
C GLU A 96 -16.91 7.46 -9.32
N ASP A 97 -15.85 7.96 -9.94
CA ASP A 97 -14.49 7.52 -9.61
C ASP A 97 -14.19 7.91 -8.15
N LEU A 98 -13.76 6.93 -7.36
CA LEU A 98 -13.57 7.07 -5.93
C LEU A 98 -12.12 6.82 -5.54
N LEU A 99 -11.55 7.74 -4.77
CA LEU A 99 -10.32 7.54 -4.04
C LEU A 99 -10.63 7.45 -2.55
N MET A 100 -10.19 6.37 -1.91
CA MET A 100 -10.35 6.13 -0.48
C MET A 100 -8.98 6.03 0.18
N SER A 101 -8.75 6.80 1.24
CA SER A 101 -7.59 6.67 2.11
C SER A 101 -8.01 6.18 3.49
N ALA A 102 -7.16 5.42 4.14
CA ALA A 102 -7.37 5.01 5.53
C ALA A 102 -6.07 5.15 6.33
N GLU A 103 -6.21 5.68 7.53
CA GLU A 103 -5.17 5.72 8.56
C GLU A 103 -5.36 4.56 9.51
N VAL A 104 -4.30 3.83 9.80
CA VAL A 104 -4.34 2.62 10.62
C VAL A 104 -3.48 2.79 11.87
N LYS A 105 -4.05 2.51 13.02
CA LYS A 105 -3.33 2.51 14.30
C LYS A 105 -3.41 1.13 14.94
N THR A 106 -2.29 0.43 14.92
CA THR A 106 -2.13 -0.90 15.54
C THR A 106 -1.55 -0.75 16.93
N LYS A 107 -2.14 -1.40 17.92
CA LYS A 107 -1.61 -1.47 19.27
C LYS A 107 -1.35 -2.92 19.67
N SER A 108 -0.11 -3.19 20.06
CA SER A 108 0.30 -4.47 20.65
C SER A 108 0.50 -4.40 22.16
N THR A 109 0.54 -3.21 22.73
CA THR A 109 0.79 -2.98 24.16
C THR A 109 -0.14 -1.89 24.70
N LYS A 110 -0.30 -1.83 26.04
CA LYS A 110 -1.10 -0.80 26.70
C LYS A 110 -0.39 0.57 26.57
N HIS A 111 -1.01 1.51 25.85
CA HIS A 111 -0.49 2.86 25.66
C HIS A 111 -1.40 3.91 26.29
N THR A 112 -0.82 5.03 26.69
CA THR A 112 -1.52 6.18 27.29
C THR A 112 -2.34 6.98 26.27
N LYS A 113 -1.98 6.97 24.99
CA LYS A 113 -2.68 7.71 23.93
C LYS A 113 -3.82 6.90 23.31
N ASN A 114 -4.97 7.56 23.10
CA ASN A 114 -6.12 6.96 22.40
C ASN A 114 -5.80 6.72 20.92
N PRO A 115 -5.87 5.47 20.40
CA PRO A 115 -5.56 5.17 19.01
C PRO A 115 -6.60 5.75 18.04
N ILE A 116 -7.85 5.89 18.45
CA ILE A 116 -8.91 6.48 17.62
C ILE A 116 -8.58 7.96 17.37
N GLN A 117 -8.22 8.72 18.42
CA GLN A 117 -7.83 10.11 18.27
C GLN A 117 -6.61 10.26 17.34
N GLN A 118 -5.60 9.39 17.48
CA GLN A 118 -4.42 9.39 16.62
C GLN A 118 -4.76 9.08 15.15
N ALA A 119 -5.73 8.19 14.90
CA ALA A 119 -6.18 7.87 13.55
C ALA A 119 -6.93 9.07 12.92
N VAL A 120 -7.79 9.75 13.68
CA VAL A 120 -8.50 10.96 13.22
C VAL A 120 -7.51 12.06 12.85
N GLU A 121 -6.51 12.34 13.70
CA GLU A 121 -5.45 13.31 13.41
C GLU A 121 -4.63 12.92 12.17
N GLY A 122 -4.39 11.62 11.97
CA GLY A 122 -3.72 11.10 10.77
C GLY A 122 -4.51 11.35 9.50
N VAL A 123 -5.81 11.06 9.49
CA VAL A 123 -6.70 11.34 8.35
C VAL A 123 -6.75 12.84 8.00
N GLN A 124 -6.73 13.71 9.01
CA GLN A 124 -6.68 15.17 8.77
C GLN A 124 -5.40 15.60 8.05
N LYS A 125 -4.25 15.00 8.40
CA LYS A 125 -2.99 15.23 7.69
C LYS A 125 -3.03 14.73 6.24
N ASP A 126 -3.74 13.63 5.98
CA ASP A 126 -3.94 13.12 4.61
C ASP A 126 -4.66 14.15 3.74
N LYS A 127 -5.73 14.75 4.23
CA LYS A 127 -6.50 15.75 3.49
C LYS A 127 -5.67 16.96 3.03
N ILE A 128 -4.67 17.36 3.82
CA ILE A 128 -3.94 18.61 3.57
C ILE A 128 -2.80 18.44 2.55
N SER A 129 -1.99 17.41 2.67
CA SER A 129 -0.79 17.28 1.81
C SER A 129 -0.28 15.86 1.60
N ARG A 130 -0.56 14.95 2.54
CA ARG A 130 0.01 13.60 2.51
C ARG A 130 -0.56 12.77 1.36
N LEU A 131 -1.86 12.94 1.06
CA LEU A 131 -2.52 12.25 -0.04
C LEU A 131 -1.92 12.62 -1.40
N ALA A 132 -1.71 13.92 -1.66
CA ALA A 132 -1.09 14.38 -2.91
C ALA A 132 0.33 13.79 -3.09
N ARG A 133 1.13 13.79 -2.02
CA ARG A 133 2.46 13.17 -2.01
C ARG A 133 2.40 11.65 -2.26
N THR A 134 1.38 10.99 -1.70
CA THR A 134 1.16 9.55 -1.92
C THR A 134 0.88 9.27 -3.39
N LEU A 135 0.00 10.06 -4.02
CA LEU A 135 -0.33 9.90 -5.44
C LEU A 135 0.88 10.14 -6.34
N SER A 136 1.65 11.20 -6.09
CA SER A 136 2.89 11.48 -6.82
C SER A 136 3.91 10.33 -6.66
N TRP A 137 4.10 9.84 -5.44
CA TRP A 137 5.00 8.71 -5.18
C TRP A 137 4.53 7.42 -5.87
N LEU A 138 3.22 7.14 -5.91
CA LEU A 138 2.68 6.00 -6.64
C LEU A 138 2.92 6.13 -8.14
N LYS A 139 2.75 7.33 -8.69
CA LYS A 139 3.04 7.60 -10.10
C LYS A 139 4.50 7.34 -10.42
N ASP A 140 5.44 7.80 -9.59
CA ASP A 140 6.86 7.52 -9.74
C ASP A 140 7.15 6.02 -9.70
N LYS A 141 6.51 5.26 -8.81
CA LYS A 141 6.67 3.80 -8.74
C LYS A 141 6.17 3.09 -9.99
N TYR A 142 5.03 3.50 -10.52
CA TYR A 142 4.49 2.96 -11.77
C TYR A 142 5.20 3.47 -13.03
N THR A 143 6.04 4.47 -12.91
CA THR A 143 6.92 4.92 -14.01
C THR A 143 8.25 4.17 -13.99
N SER A 144 8.87 4.01 -12.82
CA SER A 144 10.29 3.60 -12.73
C SER A 144 10.52 2.17 -12.21
N VAL A 145 9.63 1.64 -11.36
CA VAL A 145 9.86 0.36 -10.67
C VAL A 145 8.95 -0.76 -11.16
N ASP A 146 7.69 -0.44 -11.42
CA ASP A 146 6.65 -1.37 -11.92
C ASP A 146 5.91 -0.67 -13.07
N PRO A 147 6.57 -0.50 -14.25
CA PRO A 147 6.02 0.29 -15.35
C PRO A 147 4.60 -0.14 -15.73
N ASN A 148 3.64 0.77 -15.54
CA ASN A 148 2.24 0.50 -15.82
C ASN A 148 1.51 1.76 -16.33
N PRO A 149 1.51 2.00 -17.65
CA PRO A 149 0.89 3.19 -18.23
C PRO A 149 -0.59 3.36 -17.88
N GLU A 150 -1.33 2.27 -17.79
CA GLU A 150 -2.75 2.31 -17.42
C GLU A 150 -2.97 2.84 -16.00
N LYS A 151 -2.12 2.43 -15.05
CA LYS A 151 -2.18 2.94 -13.69
C LYS A 151 -1.71 4.39 -13.57
N ILE A 152 -0.76 4.80 -14.39
CA ILE A 152 -0.30 6.21 -14.45
C ILE A 152 -1.43 7.09 -14.95
N GLU A 153 -2.05 6.77 -16.09
CA GLU A 153 -3.21 7.50 -16.62
C GLU A 153 -4.33 7.60 -15.59
N TYR A 154 -4.57 6.52 -14.89
CA TYR A 154 -5.57 6.48 -13.86
C TYR A 154 -5.26 7.39 -12.66
N LEU A 155 -4.02 7.39 -12.16
CA LEU A 155 -3.60 8.29 -11.09
C LEU A 155 -3.72 9.76 -11.51
N ASP A 156 -3.44 10.06 -12.78
CA ASP A 156 -3.55 11.42 -13.32
C ASP A 156 -4.97 11.96 -13.26
N ARG A 157 -6.01 11.12 -13.32
CA ARG A 157 -7.40 11.54 -13.12
C ARG A 157 -7.62 12.13 -11.72
N PHE A 158 -6.97 11.55 -10.69
CA PHE A 158 -7.08 12.03 -9.31
C PHE A 158 -6.11 13.18 -9.01
N ILE A 159 -4.96 13.23 -9.67
CA ILE A 159 -3.98 14.32 -9.51
C ILE A 159 -4.47 15.61 -10.19
N ASN A 160 -4.99 15.49 -11.41
CA ASN A 160 -5.38 16.62 -12.24
C ASN A 160 -6.87 17.01 -12.11
N GLY A 161 -7.71 16.08 -11.65
CA GLY A 161 -9.16 16.27 -11.50
C GLY A 161 -9.57 17.08 -10.26
N TRP A 162 -8.63 17.51 -9.42
CA TRP A 162 -8.86 18.37 -8.26
C TRP A 162 -8.84 19.87 -8.62
N VAL A 163 -9.04 20.20 -9.88
CA VAL A 163 -9.36 21.58 -10.29
C VAL A 163 -10.84 21.77 -10.01
N PHE A 164 -11.15 22.28 -8.81
CA PHE A 164 -12.47 22.79 -8.45
C PHE A 164 -12.69 24.15 -9.10
#